data_560340a433fb329ac65bfd122ecb8a5b
#
_entry.id   560340a433fb329ac65bfd122ecb8a5b
#
_cell.length_a   1.000
_cell.length_b   1.000
_cell.length_c   1.000
_cell.angle_alpha   90.00
_cell.angle_beta   90.00
_cell.angle_gamma   90.00
#
_symmetry.space_group_name_H-M   'P 1'
#
loop_
_entity.id
_entity.type
_entity.pdbx_description
1 polymer ?
#
loop_
_entity_poly.entity_id
_entity_poly.type
_entity_poly.pdbx_seq_one_letter_code
_entity_poly.pdbx_strand_id
1 'polypeptide(L)'
;LAFKRLVARLVPERQQGTLPALAQSAIVPMVVSFEIESEKRSSVRYLGSLKFRFQRSRVRQFLKTNGVEFAETRSKPVLLLPVYDSAGAKLLWDDPNPWLLAWRAVPPSDGLVPIRLPAGDLADIRDISAEQAVAGNAAQLAIVAERYGVGSVLVAEASVTVAAGTWARALTVATRYFGGTSDGRTAVRSFAFSQDETAASIVGRAAQQVAVEVEEDWKEENLIRFENQNS
;
A
#
# COMPACT_ATOMS: atom_id res chain seq x y z
N LEU A 1 -1.64 11.15 -18.38
CA LEU A 1 -1.53 10.96 -16.93
C LEU A 1 -2.37 9.76 -16.43
N ALA A 2 -3.68 9.70 -16.75
CA ALA A 2 -4.60 8.64 -16.31
C ALA A 2 -4.14 7.22 -16.73
N PHE A 3 -3.70 7.06 -17.99
CA PHE A 3 -3.20 5.78 -18.48
C PHE A 3 -1.93 5.32 -17.74
N LYS A 4 -1.01 6.24 -17.41
CA LYS A 4 0.17 5.92 -16.60
C LYS A 4 -0.22 5.43 -15.20
N ARG A 5 -1.24 6.04 -14.58
CA ARG A 5 -1.77 5.57 -13.29
C ARG A 5 -2.39 4.18 -13.39
N LEU A 6 -3.12 3.90 -14.48
CA LEU A 6 -3.66 2.57 -14.73
C LEU A 6 -2.55 1.53 -14.87
N VAL A 7 -1.50 1.82 -15.63
CA VAL A 7 -0.33 0.94 -15.78
C VAL A 7 0.34 0.72 -14.43
N ALA A 8 0.60 1.76 -13.67
CA ALA A 8 1.21 1.65 -12.34
C ALA A 8 0.37 0.80 -11.37
N ARG A 9 -0.96 0.84 -11.52
CA ARG A 9 -1.88 0.02 -10.72
C ARG A 9 -1.82 -1.46 -11.07
N LEU A 10 -1.67 -1.81 -12.35
CA LEU A 10 -1.79 -3.18 -12.85
C LEU A 10 -0.44 -3.88 -12.99
N VAL A 11 0.59 -3.15 -13.36
CA VAL A 11 1.90 -3.68 -13.76
C VAL A 11 2.90 -3.51 -12.62
N PRO A 12 3.66 -4.55 -12.24
CA PRO A 12 4.75 -4.42 -11.28
C PRO A 12 5.77 -3.35 -11.72
N GLU A 13 6.30 -2.61 -10.76
CA GLU A 13 7.23 -1.51 -11.02
C GLU A 13 8.42 -1.94 -11.90
N ARG A 14 8.96 -3.13 -11.66
CA ARG A 14 10.08 -3.70 -12.44
C ARG A 14 9.80 -3.82 -13.95
N GLN A 15 8.53 -3.89 -14.35
CA GLN A 15 8.12 -4.05 -15.75
C GLN A 15 7.56 -2.76 -16.37
N GLN A 16 7.24 -1.74 -15.58
CA GLN A 16 6.64 -0.51 -16.11
C GLN A 16 7.55 0.21 -17.11
N GLY A 17 8.86 0.18 -16.89
CA GLY A 17 9.86 0.78 -17.77
C GLY A 17 10.04 0.09 -19.13
N THR A 18 9.52 -1.13 -19.31
CA THR A 18 9.59 -1.86 -20.57
C THR A 18 8.49 -1.47 -21.56
N LEU A 19 7.43 -0.83 -21.06
CA LEU A 19 6.31 -0.40 -21.90
C LEU A 19 6.69 0.83 -22.73
N PRO A 20 6.33 0.85 -24.03
CA PRO A 20 6.54 2.01 -24.86
C PRO A 20 5.69 3.19 -24.41
N ALA A 21 6.23 4.40 -24.54
CA ALA A 21 5.45 5.60 -24.35
C ALA A 21 4.38 5.69 -25.45
N LEU A 22 3.11 5.68 -25.05
CA LEU A 22 2.01 5.81 -26.00
C LEU A 22 1.67 7.28 -26.28
N ALA A 23 1.50 7.58 -27.56
CA ALA A 23 0.89 8.84 -27.97
C ALA A 23 -0.59 8.90 -27.54
N GLN A 24 -1.10 10.09 -27.33
CA GLN A 24 -2.51 10.30 -26.95
C GLN A 24 -3.48 9.62 -27.94
N SER A 25 -3.17 9.65 -29.22
CA SER A 25 -3.96 9.01 -30.29
C SER A 25 -4.10 7.49 -30.12
N ALA A 26 -3.12 6.83 -29.48
CA ALA A 26 -3.18 5.40 -29.19
C ALA A 26 -3.95 5.10 -27.90
N ILE A 27 -4.02 6.05 -26.97
CA ILE A 27 -4.70 5.89 -25.68
C ILE A 27 -6.21 6.16 -25.81
N VAL A 28 -6.59 7.18 -26.56
CA VAL A 28 -7.99 7.60 -26.72
C VAL A 28 -8.93 6.44 -27.10
N PRO A 29 -8.60 5.56 -28.05
CA PRO A 29 -9.45 4.42 -28.38
C PRO A 29 -9.65 3.41 -27.25
N MET A 30 -8.80 3.44 -26.23
CA MET A 30 -8.92 2.57 -25.04
C MET A 30 -9.89 3.14 -23.98
N VAL A 31 -10.26 4.42 -24.08
CA VAL A 31 -11.14 5.10 -23.14
C VAL A 31 -12.60 4.80 -23.49
N VAL A 32 -13.37 4.30 -22.53
CA VAL A 32 -14.82 4.07 -22.66
C VAL A 32 -15.60 5.30 -22.25
N SER A 33 -15.24 5.89 -21.13
CA SER A 33 -15.91 7.06 -20.56
C SER A 33 -14.98 7.83 -19.62
N PHE A 34 -15.37 9.04 -19.31
CA PHE A 34 -14.79 9.81 -18.22
C PHE A 34 -15.89 10.48 -17.41
N GLU A 35 -15.61 10.68 -16.14
CA GLU A 35 -16.51 11.35 -15.18
C GLU A 35 -15.74 12.50 -14.53
N ILE A 36 -16.42 13.62 -14.30
CA ILE A 36 -15.87 14.76 -13.56
C ILE A 36 -16.16 14.51 -12.08
N GLU A 37 -15.15 14.17 -11.29
CA GLU A 37 -15.30 13.92 -9.84
C GLU A 37 -15.39 15.20 -9.03
N SER A 38 -14.63 16.22 -9.40
CA SER A 38 -14.66 17.52 -8.74
C SER A 38 -14.25 18.63 -9.68
N GLU A 39 -14.85 19.78 -9.50
CA GLU A 39 -14.61 20.97 -10.27
C GLU A 39 -14.45 22.16 -9.33
N LYS A 40 -13.31 22.85 -9.40
CA LYS A 40 -13.08 24.11 -8.72
C LYS A 40 -12.76 25.20 -9.73
N ARG A 41 -13.60 26.20 -9.80
CA ARG A 41 -13.41 27.37 -10.68
C ARG A 41 -12.97 28.56 -9.85
N SER A 42 -11.95 29.25 -10.30
CA SER A 42 -11.63 30.61 -9.90
C SER A 42 -11.56 31.49 -11.15
N SER A 43 -11.54 32.79 -10.97
CA SER A 43 -11.45 33.74 -12.09
C SER A 43 -10.19 33.57 -12.97
N VAL A 44 -9.18 32.84 -12.50
CA VAL A 44 -7.88 32.66 -13.16
C VAL A 44 -7.46 31.20 -13.34
N ARG A 45 -8.15 30.22 -12.73
CA ARG A 45 -7.78 28.80 -12.81
C ARG A 45 -9.00 27.89 -12.78
N TYR A 46 -8.97 26.90 -13.65
CA TYR A 46 -9.86 25.75 -13.64
C TYR A 46 -9.08 24.53 -13.15
N LEU A 47 -9.54 23.90 -12.09
CA LEU A 47 -9.01 22.65 -11.56
C LEU A 47 -10.13 21.61 -11.59
N GLY A 48 -9.97 20.58 -12.38
CA GLY A 48 -10.89 19.46 -12.44
C GLY A 48 -10.19 18.15 -12.17
N SER A 49 -10.82 17.29 -11.38
CA SER A 49 -10.45 15.89 -11.24
C SER A 49 -11.31 15.06 -12.19
N LEU A 50 -10.68 14.29 -13.05
CA LEU A 50 -11.32 13.46 -14.05
C LEU A 50 -11.00 11.99 -13.76
N LYS A 51 -12.04 11.18 -13.68
CA LYS A 51 -11.94 9.72 -13.60
C LYS A 51 -12.18 9.11 -14.97
N PHE A 52 -11.20 8.38 -15.47
CA PHE A 52 -11.28 7.69 -16.76
C PHE A 52 -11.58 6.21 -16.56
N ARG A 53 -12.48 5.70 -17.39
CA ARG A 53 -12.75 4.28 -17.49
C ARG A 53 -12.19 3.74 -18.81
N PHE A 54 -11.33 2.72 -18.71
CA PHE A 54 -10.66 2.11 -19.84
C PHE A 54 -11.30 0.77 -20.21
N GLN A 55 -11.27 0.44 -21.50
CA GLN A 55 -11.74 -0.82 -22.03
C GLN A 55 -10.75 -1.95 -21.67
N ARG A 56 -11.18 -2.83 -20.77
CA ARG A 56 -10.35 -3.92 -20.24
C ARG A 56 -9.67 -4.75 -21.32
N SER A 57 -10.40 -5.17 -22.36
CA SER A 57 -9.87 -5.98 -23.45
C SER A 57 -8.74 -5.31 -24.21
N ARG A 58 -8.84 -4.00 -24.47
CA ARG A 58 -7.79 -3.25 -25.17
C ARG A 58 -6.56 -3.03 -24.33
N VAL A 59 -6.74 -2.77 -23.02
CA VAL A 59 -5.62 -2.64 -22.08
C VAL A 59 -4.88 -3.98 -21.97
N ARG A 60 -5.61 -5.09 -21.78
CA ARG A 60 -5.02 -6.44 -21.75
C ARG A 60 -4.26 -6.77 -23.04
N GLN A 61 -4.85 -6.46 -24.20
CA GLN A 61 -4.20 -6.70 -25.50
C GLN A 61 -2.91 -5.88 -25.63
N PHE A 62 -2.92 -4.63 -25.20
CA PHE A 62 -1.72 -3.78 -25.22
C PHE A 62 -0.61 -4.37 -24.33
N LEU A 63 -0.92 -4.76 -23.08
CA LEU A 63 0.05 -5.37 -22.16
C LEU A 63 0.58 -6.71 -22.73
N LYS A 64 -0.31 -7.56 -23.24
CA LYS A 64 0.06 -8.84 -23.86
C LYS A 64 0.97 -8.66 -25.07
N THR A 65 0.65 -7.73 -25.97
CA THR A 65 1.44 -7.48 -27.17
C THR A 65 2.86 -7.00 -26.84
N ASN A 66 3.02 -6.31 -25.70
CA ASN A 66 4.33 -5.87 -25.21
C ASN A 66 5.01 -6.88 -24.27
N GLY A 67 4.45 -8.07 -24.09
CA GLY A 67 5.04 -9.11 -23.25
C GLY A 67 5.09 -8.77 -21.76
N VAL A 68 4.21 -7.88 -21.30
CA VAL A 68 4.18 -7.40 -19.92
C VAL A 68 3.11 -8.14 -19.12
N GLU A 69 3.53 -8.82 -18.07
CA GLU A 69 2.65 -9.47 -17.10
C GLU A 69 1.99 -8.41 -16.20
N PHE A 70 0.78 -8.67 -15.77
CA PHE A 70 0.02 -7.72 -14.95
C PHE A 70 -0.94 -8.44 -14.00
N ALA A 71 -1.33 -7.76 -12.93
CA ALA A 71 -2.38 -8.17 -12.01
C ALA A 71 -3.60 -7.26 -12.16
N GLU A 72 -4.79 -7.81 -12.09
CA GLU A 72 -6.04 -7.03 -12.14
C GLU A 72 -7.05 -7.44 -11.06
N THR A 73 -6.75 -8.51 -10.34
CA THR A 73 -7.58 -8.98 -9.25
C THR A 73 -7.38 -8.11 -8.03
N ARG A 74 -8.44 -7.50 -7.54
CA ARG A 74 -8.42 -6.74 -6.30
C ARG A 74 -8.45 -7.67 -5.11
N SER A 75 -7.60 -7.43 -4.11
CA SER A 75 -7.63 -8.17 -2.86
C SER A 75 -8.88 -7.84 -2.03
N LYS A 76 -9.21 -8.70 -1.06
CA LYS A 76 -10.02 -8.28 0.06
C LYS A 76 -9.27 -7.17 0.83
N PRO A 77 -9.98 -6.27 1.53
CA PRO A 77 -9.32 -5.27 2.36
C PRO A 77 -8.38 -5.89 3.38
N VAL A 78 -7.28 -5.21 3.66
CA VAL A 78 -6.29 -5.55 4.67
C VAL A 78 -6.42 -4.54 5.81
N LEU A 79 -6.57 -5.01 7.06
CA LEU A 79 -6.49 -4.14 8.22
C LEU A 79 -5.03 -3.97 8.62
N LEU A 80 -4.54 -2.75 8.63
CA LEU A 80 -3.21 -2.42 9.10
C LEU A 80 -3.24 -2.02 10.58
N LEU A 81 -2.45 -2.70 11.40
CA LEU A 81 -2.22 -2.35 12.81
C LEU A 81 -0.82 -1.73 12.93
N PRO A 82 -0.72 -0.39 13.02
CA PRO A 82 0.56 0.30 13.08
C PRO A 82 1.05 0.40 14.52
N VAL A 83 1.89 -0.54 14.93
CA VAL A 83 2.52 -0.56 16.26
C VAL A 83 3.83 0.23 16.22
N TYR A 84 4.00 1.17 17.15
CA TYR A 84 5.25 1.90 17.32
C TYR A 84 5.95 1.45 18.60
N ASP A 85 7.19 1.01 18.48
CA ASP A 85 8.04 0.68 19.63
C ASP A 85 8.80 1.93 20.09
N SER A 86 8.40 2.48 21.22
CA SER A 86 9.05 3.61 21.87
C SER A 86 9.90 3.11 23.03
N ALA A 87 11.16 2.77 22.76
CA ALA A 87 12.12 2.29 23.76
C ALA A 87 11.61 1.07 24.57
N GLY A 88 10.96 0.13 23.89
CA GLY A 88 10.40 -1.08 24.49
C GLY A 88 8.92 -1.00 24.86
N ALA A 89 8.33 0.17 24.90
CA ALA A 89 6.89 0.35 25.07
C ALA A 89 6.19 0.24 23.71
N LYS A 90 5.28 -0.72 23.56
CA LYS A 90 4.51 -0.92 22.32
C LYS A 90 3.28 -0.02 22.32
N LEU A 91 3.20 0.92 21.39
CA LEU A 91 2.10 1.86 21.23
C LEU A 91 1.25 1.46 20.03
N LEU A 92 -0.04 1.23 20.24
CA LEU A 92 -1.00 1.01 19.17
C LEU A 92 -2.16 2.01 19.29
N TRP A 93 -2.75 2.10 20.48
CA TRP A 93 -3.90 2.96 20.77
C TRP A 93 -3.53 4.24 21.51
N ASP A 94 -2.31 4.32 22.00
CA ASP A 94 -1.78 5.44 22.75
C ASP A 94 -1.59 6.68 21.87
N ASP A 95 -1.72 7.86 22.46
CA ASP A 95 -1.50 9.13 21.79
C ASP A 95 -0.35 9.90 22.53
N PRO A 96 0.72 10.32 21.81
CA PRO A 96 0.90 10.23 20.37
C PRO A 96 1.48 8.89 19.87
N ASN A 97 0.92 8.35 18.78
CA ASN A 97 1.54 7.28 18.02
C ASN A 97 2.01 7.85 16.66
N PRO A 98 3.29 8.18 16.48
CA PRO A 98 3.78 8.81 15.26
C PRO A 98 3.66 7.90 14.03
N TRP A 99 3.67 6.59 14.22
CA TRP A 99 3.51 5.62 13.15
C TRP A 99 2.08 5.57 12.62
N LEU A 100 1.09 5.57 13.51
CA LEU A 100 -0.33 5.68 13.14
C LEU A 100 -0.62 7.00 12.43
N LEU A 101 -0.06 8.11 12.91
CA LEU A 101 -0.21 9.43 12.27
C LEU A 101 0.39 9.43 10.86
N ALA A 102 1.55 8.80 10.67
CA ALA A 102 2.17 8.64 9.36
C ALA A 102 1.27 7.88 8.39
N TRP A 103 0.67 6.77 8.83
CA TRP A 103 -0.25 6.00 8.01
C TRP A 103 -1.54 6.74 7.65
N ARG A 104 -2.08 7.55 8.58
CA ARG A 104 -3.23 8.43 8.31
C ARG A 104 -2.93 9.50 7.26
N ALA A 105 -1.66 9.88 7.13
CA ALA A 105 -1.20 10.85 6.14
C ALA A 105 -0.87 10.23 4.77
N VAL A 106 -0.81 8.89 4.65
CA VAL A 106 -0.65 8.23 3.35
C VAL A 106 -1.86 8.54 2.47
N PRO A 107 -1.67 9.09 1.27
CA PRO A 107 -2.78 9.41 0.38
C PRO A 107 -3.60 8.16 0.04
N PRO A 108 -4.93 8.28 -0.12
CA PRO A 108 -5.77 7.19 -0.61
C PRO A 108 -5.25 6.65 -1.94
N SER A 109 -5.16 5.34 -2.06
CA SER A 109 -4.72 4.66 -3.28
C SER A 109 -5.89 3.99 -3.99
N ASP A 110 -5.91 4.10 -5.31
CA ASP A 110 -6.80 3.31 -6.19
C ASP A 110 -6.20 1.93 -6.51
N GLY A 111 -5.23 1.48 -5.75
CA GLY A 111 -4.52 0.22 -5.94
C GLY A 111 -5.39 -1.03 -5.85
N LEU A 112 -4.74 -2.19 -5.98
CA LEU A 112 -5.40 -3.49 -5.92
C LEU A 112 -5.60 -3.97 -4.48
N VAL A 113 -4.87 -3.40 -3.50
CA VAL A 113 -4.94 -3.77 -2.08
C VAL A 113 -5.53 -2.62 -1.26
N PRO A 114 -6.84 -2.66 -0.93
CA PRO A 114 -7.42 -1.67 -0.04
C PRO A 114 -6.88 -1.83 1.38
N ILE A 115 -6.11 -0.86 1.86
CA ILE A 115 -5.63 -0.81 3.25
C ILE A 115 -6.66 -0.04 4.09
N ARG A 116 -7.06 -0.62 5.21
CA ARG A 116 -7.91 -0.01 6.23
C ARG A 116 -7.11 0.23 7.49
N LEU A 117 -7.28 1.39 8.10
CA LEU A 117 -6.75 1.70 9.42
C LEU A 117 -7.84 1.46 10.47
N PRO A 118 -7.46 1.04 11.69
CA PRO A 118 -8.40 0.91 12.79
C PRO A 118 -8.93 2.27 13.22
N ALA A 119 -10.13 2.30 13.77
CA ALA A 119 -10.75 3.51 14.31
C ALA A 119 -10.03 4.01 15.58
N GLY A 120 -9.50 3.08 16.38
CA GLY A 120 -8.90 3.37 17.68
C GLY A 120 -9.95 3.65 18.76
N ASP A 121 -11.13 3.07 18.61
CA ASP A 121 -12.23 3.20 19.55
C ASP A 121 -12.12 2.21 20.74
N LEU A 122 -13.06 2.28 21.66
CA LEU A 122 -13.08 1.39 22.84
C LEU A 122 -13.20 -0.10 22.46
N ALA A 123 -13.81 -0.40 21.31
CA ALA A 123 -13.91 -1.79 20.85
C ALA A 123 -12.54 -2.29 20.36
N ASP A 124 -11.78 -1.46 19.67
CA ASP A 124 -10.40 -1.78 19.26
C ASP A 124 -9.51 -2.04 20.46
N ILE A 125 -9.54 -1.14 21.45
CA ILE A 125 -8.74 -1.21 22.68
C ILE A 125 -9.08 -2.49 23.47
N ARG A 126 -10.34 -2.87 23.53
CA ARG A 126 -10.81 -4.08 24.20
C ARG A 126 -10.35 -5.34 23.47
N ASP A 127 -10.42 -5.32 22.13
CA ASP A 127 -10.29 -6.53 21.32
C ASP A 127 -8.82 -6.94 21.12
N ILE A 128 -7.88 -5.97 21.06
CA ILE A 128 -6.45 -6.30 20.88
C ILE A 128 -5.54 -5.23 21.49
N SER A 129 -4.50 -5.65 22.20
CA SER A 129 -3.40 -4.79 22.63
C SER A 129 -2.26 -4.76 21.61
N ALA A 130 -1.34 -3.82 21.78
CA ALA A 130 -0.13 -3.72 20.95
C ALA A 130 0.74 -4.99 21.07
N GLU A 131 0.93 -5.49 22.29
CA GLU A 131 1.71 -6.70 22.56
C GLU A 131 1.07 -7.93 21.94
N GLN A 132 -0.27 -8.06 22.02
CA GLN A 132 -1.00 -9.15 21.40
C GLN A 132 -0.89 -9.12 19.89
N ALA A 133 -0.94 -7.95 19.28
CA ALA A 133 -0.76 -7.77 17.84
C ALA A 133 0.63 -8.22 17.39
N VAL A 134 1.69 -7.73 18.04
CA VAL A 134 3.08 -8.08 17.72
C VAL A 134 3.36 -9.55 17.99
N ALA A 135 2.85 -10.10 19.09
CA ALA A 135 2.98 -11.53 19.42
C ALA A 135 2.24 -12.45 18.45
N GLY A 136 1.34 -11.91 17.62
CA GLY A 136 0.54 -12.69 16.69
C GLY A 136 -0.53 -13.52 17.37
N ASN A 137 -1.22 -12.96 18.37
CA ASN A 137 -2.31 -13.65 19.06
C ASN A 137 -3.47 -13.93 18.09
N ALA A 138 -3.56 -15.17 17.63
CA ALA A 138 -4.50 -15.56 16.57
C ALA A 138 -5.96 -15.30 16.93
N ALA A 139 -6.35 -15.51 18.19
CA ALA A 139 -7.73 -15.29 18.64
C ALA A 139 -8.12 -13.81 18.57
N GLN A 140 -7.27 -12.93 19.07
CA GLN A 140 -7.53 -11.48 19.06
C GLN A 140 -7.48 -10.91 17.64
N LEU A 141 -6.52 -11.34 16.83
CA LEU A 141 -6.41 -10.95 15.43
C LEU A 141 -7.63 -11.38 14.61
N ALA A 142 -8.17 -12.58 14.85
CA ALA A 142 -9.39 -13.06 14.20
C ALA A 142 -10.62 -12.21 14.58
N ILE A 143 -10.77 -11.85 15.86
CA ILE A 143 -11.86 -10.99 16.34
C ILE A 143 -11.84 -9.64 15.62
N VAL A 144 -10.66 -9.01 15.54
CA VAL A 144 -10.51 -7.72 14.89
C VAL A 144 -10.74 -7.82 13.38
N ALA A 145 -10.21 -8.86 12.72
CA ALA A 145 -10.43 -9.12 11.30
C ALA A 145 -11.91 -9.28 10.96
N GLU A 146 -12.65 -10.03 11.76
CA GLU A 146 -14.10 -10.24 11.59
C GLU A 146 -14.86 -8.92 11.76
N ARG A 147 -14.57 -8.16 12.83
CA ARG A 147 -15.23 -6.88 13.08
C ARG A 147 -15.03 -5.86 11.96
N TYR A 148 -13.83 -5.82 11.38
CA TYR A 148 -13.55 -4.92 10.25
C TYR A 148 -13.96 -5.51 8.88
N GLY A 149 -14.38 -6.76 8.82
CA GLY A 149 -14.76 -7.43 7.57
C GLY A 149 -13.61 -7.48 6.58
N VAL A 150 -12.39 -7.76 7.06
CA VAL A 150 -11.18 -7.79 6.23
C VAL A 150 -10.74 -9.22 5.92
N GLY A 151 -9.95 -9.39 4.85
CA GLY A 151 -9.41 -10.69 4.46
C GLY A 151 -8.17 -11.09 5.26
N SER A 152 -7.41 -10.12 5.73
CA SER A 152 -6.18 -10.31 6.51
C SER A 152 -5.87 -9.10 7.38
N VAL A 153 -5.03 -9.30 8.38
CA VAL A 153 -4.46 -8.24 9.23
C VAL A 153 -2.97 -8.16 8.95
N LEU A 154 -2.48 -6.96 8.71
CA LEU A 154 -1.07 -6.64 8.58
C LEU A 154 -0.61 -5.89 9.83
N VAL A 155 0.19 -6.54 10.67
CA VAL A 155 0.85 -5.88 11.79
C VAL A 155 2.15 -5.27 11.26
N ALA A 156 2.29 -3.96 11.39
CA ALA A 156 3.48 -3.22 10.99
C ALA A 156 4.08 -2.56 12.23
N GLU A 157 5.17 -3.11 12.72
CA GLU A 157 5.89 -2.58 13.87
C GLU A 157 7.06 -1.71 13.43
N ALA A 158 7.08 -0.46 13.86
CA ALA A 158 8.16 0.48 13.58
C ALA A 158 8.93 0.82 14.87
N SER A 159 10.26 0.81 14.79
CA SER A 159 11.14 1.18 15.89
C SER A 159 12.35 1.96 15.40
N VAL A 160 12.83 2.91 16.19
CA VAL A 160 14.10 3.60 15.91
C VAL A 160 15.22 2.81 16.59
N THR A 161 16.18 2.40 15.79
CA THR A 161 17.36 1.67 16.23
C THR A 161 18.62 2.55 16.04
N VAL A 162 19.62 2.32 16.89
CA VAL A 162 20.93 2.96 16.78
C VAL A 162 21.96 1.87 16.54
N ALA A 163 22.73 2.00 15.47
CA ALA A 163 23.77 1.03 15.15
C ALA A 163 24.91 1.11 16.19
N ALA A 164 25.29 -0.03 16.74
CA ALA A 164 26.36 -0.12 17.72
C ALA A 164 27.67 0.50 17.19
N GLY A 165 28.25 1.39 17.95
CA GLY A 165 29.56 1.99 17.67
C GLY A 165 29.56 3.15 16.66
N THR A 166 28.40 3.54 16.10
CA THR A 166 28.37 4.59 15.03
C THR A 166 27.43 5.73 15.27
N TRP A 167 26.56 5.70 16.28
CA TRP A 167 25.46 6.65 16.48
C TRP A 167 24.51 6.79 15.28
N ALA A 168 24.70 5.98 14.22
CA ALA A 168 23.82 5.99 13.08
C ALA A 168 22.42 5.49 13.48
N ARG A 169 21.42 6.30 13.17
CA ARG A 169 20.01 6.00 13.47
C ARG A 169 19.33 5.44 12.24
N ALA A 170 18.51 4.44 12.45
CA ALA A 170 17.62 3.90 11.42
C ALA A 170 16.23 3.67 11.99
N LEU A 171 15.20 3.83 11.16
CA LEU A 171 13.87 3.35 11.43
C LEU A 171 13.78 1.93 10.86
N THR A 172 13.51 0.96 11.70
CA THR A 172 13.24 -0.42 11.28
C THR A 172 11.75 -0.67 11.30
N VAL A 173 11.22 -1.22 10.21
CA VAL A 173 9.82 -1.63 10.10
C VAL A 173 9.78 -3.13 9.87
N ALA A 174 9.13 -3.84 10.78
CA ALA A 174 8.83 -5.26 10.68
C ALA A 174 7.34 -5.43 10.36
N THR A 175 7.03 -6.17 9.31
CA THR A 175 5.65 -6.45 8.90
C THR A 175 5.37 -7.94 8.99
N ARG A 176 4.14 -8.29 9.39
CA ARG A 176 3.67 -9.68 9.41
C ARG A 176 2.18 -9.74 9.06
N TYR A 177 1.86 -10.61 8.11
CA TYR A 177 0.47 -10.91 7.74
C TYR A 177 -0.12 -12.02 8.59
N PHE A 178 -1.40 -11.87 8.91
CA PHE A 178 -2.23 -12.86 9.59
C PHE A 178 -3.53 -13.04 8.82
N GLY A 179 -3.84 -14.29 8.47
CA GLY A 179 -5.00 -14.65 7.68
C GLY A 179 -4.83 -14.38 6.18
N GLY A 180 -5.78 -14.90 5.40
CA GLY A 180 -5.77 -14.78 3.94
C GLY A 180 -4.69 -15.62 3.26
N THR A 181 -4.39 -15.28 2.01
CA THR A 181 -3.38 -15.97 1.19
C THR A 181 -1.95 -15.66 1.59
N SER A 182 -1.73 -14.54 2.26
CA SER A 182 -0.40 -14.09 2.72
C SER A 182 -0.11 -14.43 4.18
N ASP A 183 -0.91 -15.29 4.81
CA ASP A 183 -0.75 -15.66 6.21
C ASP A 183 0.67 -16.13 6.54
N GLY A 184 1.24 -15.59 7.63
CA GLY A 184 2.59 -15.89 8.09
C GLY A 184 3.71 -15.17 7.31
N ARG A 185 3.42 -14.45 6.23
CA ARG A 185 4.42 -13.68 5.50
C ARG A 185 4.97 -12.55 6.35
N THR A 186 6.29 -12.42 6.35
CA THR A 186 7.02 -11.40 7.11
C THR A 186 8.01 -10.66 6.22
N ALA A 187 8.26 -9.39 6.55
CA ALA A 187 9.34 -8.61 5.96
C ALA A 187 9.92 -7.63 6.98
N VAL A 188 11.20 -7.31 6.83
CA VAL A 188 11.86 -6.29 7.63
C VAL A 188 12.53 -5.30 6.69
N ARG A 189 12.33 -4.01 6.95
CA ARG A 189 12.93 -2.91 6.20
C ARG A 189 13.62 -1.95 7.15
N SER A 190 14.75 -1.42 6.72
CA SER A 190 15.50 -0.42 7.46
C SER A 190 15.63 0.85 6.62
N PHE A 191 15.31 1.97 7.22
CA PHE A 191 15.37 3.29 6.61
C PHE A 191 16.42 4.12 7.37
N ALA A 192 17.54 4.41 6.73
CA ALA A 192 18.53 5.29 7.31
C ALA A 192 17.99 6.74 7.40
N PHE A 193 18.28 7.42 8.49
CA PHE A 193 18.01 8.85 8.60
C PHE A 193 18.94 9.60 7.65
N SER A 194 18.36 10.47 6.83
CA SER A 194 19.13 11.45 6.08
C SER A 194 19.66 12.55 7.02
N GLN A 195 20.65 13.31 6.55
CA GLN A 195 21.14 14.46 7.30
C GLN A 195 19.97 15.43 7.53
N ASP A 196 19.78 15.86 8.79
CA ASP A 196 18.70 16.74 9.22
C ASP A 196 17.26 16.19 9.07
N GLU A 197 17.11 14.90 8.80
CA GLU A 197 15.77 14.28 8.72
C GLU A 197 15.13 14.18 10.11
N THR A 198 13.88 14.63 10.20
CA THR A 198 13.09 14.52 11.43
C THR A 198 12.47 13.11 11.59
N ALA A 199 12.14 12.73 12.82
CA ALA A 199 11.43 11.50 13.09
C ALA A 199 10.07 11.44 12.35
N ALA A 200 9.35 12.55 12.25
CA ALA A 200 8.10 12.62 11.52
C ALA A 200 8.28 12.38 10.00
N SER A 201 9.37 12.91 9.42
CA SER A 201 9.67 12.72 8.00
C SER A 201 9.98 11.26 7.69
N ILE A 202 10.85 10.60 8.46
CA ILE A 202 11.25 9.22 8.18
C ILE A 202 10.11 8.23 8.36
N VAL A 203 9.24 8.41 9.38
CA VAL A 203 8.05 7.53 9.53
C VAL A 203 7.05 7.75 8.39
N GLY A 204 6.89 8.97 7.91
CA GLY A 204 6.07 9.29 6.73
C GLY A 204 6.57 8.60 5.46
N ARG A 205 7.89 8.70 5.21
CA ARG A 205 8.54 8.05 4.07
C ARG A 205 8.43 6.52 4.16
N ALA A 206 8.63 5.96 5.34
CA ALA A 206 8.50 4.52 5.57
C ALA A 206 7.07 4.02 5.36
N ALA A 207 6.05 4.74 5.85
CA ALA A 207 4.65 4.38 5.64
C ALA A 207 4.28 4.33 4.15
N GLN A 208 4.70 5.34 3.38
CA GLN A 208 4.49 5.37 1.94
C GLN A 208 5.18 4.20 1.23
N GLN A 209 6.42 3.90 1.60
CA GLN A 209 7.18 2.80 1.01
C GLN A 209 6.54 1.43 1.32
N VAL A 210 6.13 1.21 2.56
CA VAL A 210 5.44 -0.05 2.94
C VAL A 210 4.11 -0.18 2.21
N ALA A 211 3.35 0.91 2.03
CA ALA A 211 2.12 0.88 1.25
C ALA A 211 2.36 0.47 -0.21
N VAL A 212 3.43 0.97 -0.83
CA VAL A 212 3.85 0.57 -2.18
C VAL A 212 4.24 -0.91 -2.22
N GLU A 213 5.01 -1.39 -1.24
CA GLU A 213 5.43 -2.80 -1.18
C GLU A 213 4.26 -3.76 -1.03
N VAL A 214 3.24 -3.41 -0.25
CA VAL A 214 2.01 -4.20 -0.11
C VAL A 214 1.31 -4.37 -1.47
N GLU A 215 1.25 -3.32 -2.27
CA GLU A 215 0.71 -3.36 -3.64
C GLU A 215 1.57 -4.19 -4.58
N GLU A 216 2.90 -4.00 -4.56
CA GLU A 216 3.83 -4.72 -5.43
C GLU A 216 3.82 -6.21 -5.13
N ASP A 217 3.84 -6.59 -3.87
CA ASP A 217 3.76 -7.98 -3.43
C ASP A 217 2.49 -8.66 -3.92
N TRP A 218 1.35 -7.99 -3.81
CA TRP A 218 0.08 -8.51 -4.33
C TRP A 218 0.09 -8.69 -5.84
N LYS A 219 0.65 -7.73 -6.58
CA LYS A 219 0.78 -7.84 -8.04
C LYS A 219 1.62 -9.06 -8.42
N GLU A 220 2.80 -9.23 -7.81
CA GLU A 220 3.70 -10.35 -8.09
C GLU A 220 3.04 -11.73 -7.82
N GLU A 221 2.23 -11.82 -6.77
CA GLU A 221 1.52 -13.04 -6.42
C GLU A 221 0.34 -13.35 -7.36
N ASN A 222 -0.24 -12.33 -7.99
CA ASN A 222 -1.46 -12.43 -8.79
C ASN A 222 -1.25 -12.10 -10.27
N LEU A 223 -0.02 -12.24 -10.77
CA LEU A 223 0.30 -11.98 -12.17
C LEU A 223 -0.48 -12.91 -13.11
N ILE A 224 -1.10 -12.32 -14.11
CA ILE A 224 -1.58 -13.01 -15.29
C ILE A 224 -0.37 -13.21 -16.20
N ARG A 225 0.11 -14.45 -16.25
CA ARG A 225 1.22 -14.89 -17.11
C ARG A 225 0.67 -15.29 -18.46
N PHE A 226 1.34 -14.86 -19.51
CA PHE A 226 1.04 -15.33 -20.86
C PHE A 226 1.94 -16.53 -21.13
N GLU A 227 1.34 -17.71 -21.27
CA GLU A 227 2.08 -18.85 -21.84
C GLU A 227 2.51 -18.45 -23.23
N ASN A 228 3.81 -18.50 -23.49
CA ASN A 228 4.35 -18.40 -24.84
C ASN A 228 3.83 -19.62 -25.61
N GLN A 229 2.80 -19.44 -26.42
CA GLN A 229 2.43 -20.40 -27.44
C GLN A 229 3.52 -20.38 -28.53
N ASN A 230 4.65 -20.98 -28.21
CA ASN A 230 5.66 -21.40 -29.16
C ASN A 230 5.75 -22.92 -29.06
N SER A 231 4.96 -23.59 -29.83
CA SER A 231 5.17 -24.98 -30.28
C SER A 231 4.82 -25.05 -31.74
#